data_b78602b9906e8062ea90e10f04b2b172
#
_entry.id   b78602b9906e8062ea90e10f04b2b172
#
_cell.length_a   1.000
_cell.length_b   1.000
_cell.length_c   1.000
_cell.angle_alpha   90.00
_cell.angle_beta   90.00
_cell.angle_gamma   90.00
#
_symmetry.space_group_name_H-M   'P 1'
#
loop_
_entity.id
_entity.type
_entity.pdbx_description
1 polymer ?
#
loop_
_entity_poly.entity_id
_entity_poly.type
_entity_poly.pdbx_seq_one_letter_code
_entity_poly.pdbx_strand_id
1 'polypeptide(L)'
;VLKRAIRTLWITLDEMDLMWLPVVRSWRLNERHYGALQGLNKQETAKEHGEDQVLIWRRSYNVPPPALDENDTRHPANDPKYTNLSKSELPKTECLKDTVERFLPYWFNEIVPNIKSGKR
;
A
#
# COMPACT_ATOMS: atom_id res chain seq x y z
N VAL A 1 3.11 5.73 1.55
CA VAL A 1 2.64 6.57 2.68
C VAL A 1 2.53 5.75 3.97
N LEU A 2 3.04 4.51 3.99
CA LEU A 2 3.06 3.66 5.19
C LEU A 2 4.11 4.15 6.19
N LYS A 3 3.74 4.24 7.49
CA LYS A 3 4.63 4.74 8.55
C LYS A 3 5.98 4.02 8.58
N ARG A 4 6.00 2.69 8.45
CA ARG A 4 7.24 1.91 8.45
C ARG A 4 8.17 2.31 7.30
N ALA A 5 7.62 2.51 6.09
CA ALA A 5 8.40 2.92 4.92
C ALA A 5 8.95 4.34 5.08
N ILE A 6 8.13 5.26 5.60
CA ILE A 6 8.55 6.64 5.88
C ILE A 6 9.67 6.64 6.92
N ARG A 7 9.52 5.88 8.01
CA ARG A 7 10.55 5.78 9.07
C ARG A 7 11.85 5.19 8.54
N THR A 8 11.78 4.13 7.73
CA THR A 8 12.97 3.53 7.10
C THR A 8 13.70 4.57 6.24
N LEU A 9 12.96 5.33 5.41
CA LEU A 9 13.56 6.37 4.60
C LEU A 9 14.22 7.46 5.46
N TRP A 10 13.58 7.92 6.53
CA TRP A 10 14.15 8.95 7.39
C TRP A 10 15.43 8.49 8.07
N ILE A 11 15.45 7.27 8.60
CA ILE A 11 16.66 6.69 9.20
C ILE A 11 17.77 6.58 8.14
N THR A 12 17.43 6.13 6.94
CA THR A 12 18.41 6.01 5.86
C THR A 12 19.00 7.38 5.46
N LEU A 13 18.14 8.40 5.30
CA LEU A 13 18.59 9.75 4.94
C LEU A 13 19.42 10.38 6.06
N ASP A 14 19.08 10.13 7.30
CA ASP A 14 19.84 10.60 8.48
C ASP A 14 21.23 9.98 8.51
N GLU A 15 21.34 8.66 8.39
CA GLU A 15 22.61 7.93 8.35
C GLU A 15 23.51 8.30 7.15
N MET A 16 22.90 8.76 6.05
CA MET A 16 23.61 9.19 4.85
C MET A 16 23.94 10.70 4.84
N ASP A 17 23.50 11.45 5.85
CA ASP A 17 23.60 12.93 5.90
C ASP A 17 22.93 13.62 4.72
N LEU A 18 21.78 13.05 4.26
CA LEU A 18 21.03 13.48 3.08
C LEU A 18 19.59 13.94 3.40
N MET A 19 19.31 14.40 4.63
CA MET A 19 17.96 14.80 5.07
C MET A 19 17.39 15.96 4.25
N TRP A 20 18.23 16.73 3.59
CA TRP A 20 17.86 17.86 2.74
C TRP A 20 17.25 17.45 1.39
N LEU A 21 17.35 16.19 1.00
CA LEU A 21 16.78 15.73 -0.27
C LEU A 21 15.26 15.85 -0.30
N PRO A 22 14.68 16.33 -1.41
CA PRO A 22 13.23 16.40 -1.55
C PRO A 22 12.64 14.99 -1.61
N VAL A 23 11.59 14.76 -0.82
CA VAL A 23 10.89 13.48 -0.74
C VAL A 23 9.46 13.63 -1.24
N VAL A 24 9.12 12.89 -2.29
CA VAL A 24 7.75 12.79 -2.81
C VAL A 24 7.12 11.49 -2.33
N ARG A 25 5.92 11.60 -1.76
CA ARG A 25 5.16 10.46 -1.24
C ARG A 25 3.86 10.28 -2.01
N SER A 26 3.59 9.04 -2.43
CA SER A 26 2.32 8.70 -3.06
C SER A 26 1.78 7.40 -2.45
N TRP A 27 0.47 7.37 -2.17
CA TRP A 27 -0.21 6.16 -1.73
C TRP A 27 -0.16 5.06 -2.80
N ARG A 28 -0.04 5.45 -4.07
CA ARG A 28 0.09 4.52 -5.21
C ARG A 28 1.34 3.65 -5.14
N LEU A 29 2.31 4.01 -4.28
CA LEU A 29 3.51 3.22 -3.97
C LEU A 29 3.37 2.34 -2.73
N ASN A 30 2.21 2.36 -2.07
CA ASN A 30 2.00 1.52 -0.89
C ASN A 30 2.03 0.03 -1.27
N GLU A 31 2.42 -0.81 -0.30
CA GLU A 31 2.17 -2.24 -0.38
C GLU A 31 0.68 -2.50 -0.61
N ARG A 32 0.36 -3.61 -1.27
CA ARG A 32 -1.00 -4.07 -1.51
C ARG A 32 -1.84 -4.05 -0.23
N HIS A 33 -3.07 -3.55 -0.33
CA HIS A 33 -4.00 -3.49 0.78
C HIS A 33 -4.69 -4.84 1.00
N TYR A 34 -4.43 -5.45 2.14
CA TYR A 34 -4.95 -6.80 2.45
C TYR A 34 -6.41 -6.82 2.95
N GLY A 35 -7.16 -5.72 2.82
CA GLY A 35 -8.56 -5.67 3.21
C GLY A 35 -8.77 -6.05 4.68
N ALA A 36 -9.80 -6.83 4.94
CA ALA A 36 -10.14 -7.29 6.28
C ALA A 36 -9.08 -8.19 6.93
N LEU A 37 -8.15 -8.76 6.15
CA LEU A 37 -7.04 -9.55 6.70
C LEU A 37 -5.92 -8.68 7.30
N GLN A 38 -5.99 -7.36 7.12
CA GLN A 38 -4.95 -6.46 7.64
C GLN A 38 -4.93 -6.47 9.17
N GLY A 39 -3.74 -6.67 9.73
CA GLY A 39 -3.54 -6.69 11.19
C GLY A 39 -3.94 -7.99 11.88
N LEU A 40 -4.53 -8.96 11.19
CA LEU A 40 -4.89 -10.25 11.76
C LEU A 40 -3.69 -11.20 11.83
N ASN A 41 -3.71 -12.05 12.84
CA ASN A 41 -2.74 -13.13 12.98
C ASN A 41 -2.96 -14.17 11.87
N LYS A 42 -1.88 -14.53 11.17
CA LYS A 42 -1.95 -15.47 10.03
C LYS A 42 -2.48 -16.85 10.43
N GLN A 43 -2.08 -17.36 11.60
CA GLN A 43 -2.48 -18.69 12.08
C GLN A 43 -3.97 -18.71 12.48
N GLU A 44 -4.44 -17.65 13.14
CA GLU A 44 -5.84 -17.52 13.54
C GLU A 44 -6.74 -17.40 12.32
N THR A 45 -6.34 -16.57 11.35
CA THR A 45 -7.06 -16.42 10.08
C THR A 45 -7.14 -17.73 9.31
N ALA A 46 -6.04 -18.51 9.30
CA ALA A 46 -6.02 -19.82 8.65
C ALA A 46 -6.91 -20.85 9.36
N LYS A 47 -7.01 -20.80 10.70
CA LYS A 47 -7.94 -21.67 11.45
C LYS A 47 -9.40 -21.35 11.16
N GLU A 48 -9.73 -20.07 10.95
CA GLU A 48 -11.11 -19.62 10.71
C GLU A 48 -11.56 -19.87 9.26
N HIS A 49 -10.70 -19.61 8.30
CA HIS A 49 -11.06 -19.63 6.86
C HIS A 49 -10.43 -20.77 6.07
N GLY A 50 -9.57 -21.58 6.68
CA GLY A 50 -8.77 -22.60 6.02
C GLY A 50 -7.49 -22.03 5.38
N GLU A 51 -6.43 -22.84 5.42
CA GLU A 51 -5.10 -22.44 4.90
C GLU A 51 -5.12 -22.13 3.39
N ASP A 52 -5.82 -22.97 2.61
CA ASP A 52 -5.92 -22.81 1.16
C ASP A 52 -6.61 -21.49 0.77
N GLN A 53 -7.71 -21.16 1.45
CA GLN A 53 -8.44 -19.91 1.18
C GLN A 53 -7.59 -18.69 1.53
N VAL A 54 -6.88 -18.70 2.65
CA VAL A 54 -5.97 -17.63 3.06
C VAL A 54 -4.79 -17.52 2.09
N LEU A 55 -4.29 -18.64 1.60
CA LEU A 55 -3.23 -18.65 0.58
C LEU A 55 -3.71 -18.03 -0.73
N ILE A 56 -4.92 -18.35 -1.19
CA ILE A 56 -5.54 -17.73 -2.37
C ILE A 56 -5.59 -16.21 -2.21
N TRP A 57 -6.15 -15.70 -1.11
CA TRP A 57 -6.24 -14.26 -0.86
C TRP A 57 -4.88 -13.57 -0.80
N ARG A 58 -3.85 -14.25 -0.31
CA ARG A 58 -2.50 -13.68 -0.17
C ARG A 58 -1.64 -13.79 -1.42
N ARG A 59 -1.92 -14.71 -2.33
CA ARG A 59 -1.04 -15.06 -3.45
C ARG A 59 -1.68 -14.93 -4.82
N SER A 60 -3.00 -14.96 -4.92
CA SER A 60 -3.68 -14.85 -6.20
C SER A 60 -3.45 -13.49 -6.87
N TYR A 61 -3.35 -13.50 -8.18
CA TYR A 61 -3.22 -12.30 -8.99
C TYR A 61 -4.51 -11.47 -9.00
N ASN A 62 -5.68 -12.13 -9.10
CA ASN A 62 -6.97 -11.50 -9.37
C ASN A 62 -8.06 -11.75 -8.31
N VAL A 63 -7.73 -12.44 -7.21
CA VAL A 63 -8.67 -12.66 -6.11
C VAL A 63 -8.28 -11.82 -4.90
N PRO A 64 -9.00 -10.74 -4.59
CA PRO A 64 -8.71 -9.91 -3.44
C PRO A 64 -9.16 -10.60 -2.13
N PRO A 65 -8.54 -10.24 -1.00
CA PRO A 65 -9.09 -10.54 0.32
C PRO A 65 -10.46 -9.89 0.52
N PRO A 66 -11.24 -10.31 1.55
CA PRO A 66 -12.48 -9.63 1.91
C PRO A 66 -12.27 -8.13 2.14
N ALA A 67 -13.19 -7.31 1.63
CA ALA A 67 -13.12 -5.87 1.77
C ALA A 67 -13.35 -5.42 3.23
N LEU A 68 -12.71 -4.33 3.63
CA LEU A 68 -13.04 -3.64 4.87
C LEU A 68 -14.36 -2.89 4.75
N ASP A 69 -15.12 -2.87 5.84
CA ASP A 69 -16.26 -1.96 6.00
C ASP A 69 -15.77 -0.51 6.04
N GLU A 70 -16.59 0.42 5.53
CA GLU A 70 -16.23 1.84 5.49
C GLU A 70 -16.08 2.47 6.88
N ASN A 71 -16.74 1.90 7.89
CA ASN A 71 -16.65 2.35 9.28
C ASN A 71 -15.50 1.67 10.06
N ASP A 72 -14.83 0.69 9.47
CA ASP A 72 -13.68 0.03 10.10
C ASP A 72 -12.54 1.04 10.29
N THR A 73 -12.00 1.11 11.51
CA THR A 73 -10.90 2.03 11.84
C THR A 73 -9.63 1.78 11.01
N ARG A 74 -9.49 0.58 10.44
CA ARG A 74 -8.38 0.20 9.56
C ARG A 74 -8.61 0.65 8.11
N HIS A 75 -9.83 1.12 7.78
CA HIS A 75 -10.13 1.58 6.43
C HIS A 75 -9.32 2.84 6.11
N PRO A 76 -8.63 2.92 4.96
CA PRO A 76 -7.79 4.06 4.62
C PRO A 76 -8.52 5.41 4.64
N ALA A 77 -9.81 5.45 4.33
CA ALA A 77 -10.61 6.67 4.37
C ALA A 77 -10.75 7.27 5.78
N ASN A 78 -10.49 6.48 6.83
CA ASN A 78 -10.52 6.91 8.22
C ASN A 78 -9.13 7.28 8.76
N ASP A 79 -8.08 7.19 7.93
CA ASP A 79 -6.71 7.53 8.30
C ASP A 79 -6.37 8.97 7.85
N PRO A 80 -5.96 9.86 8.77
CA PRO A 80 -5.63 11.26 8.46
C PRO A 80 -4.58 11.44 7.35
N LYS A 81 -3.74 10.43 7.09
CA LYS A 81 -2.74 10.47 6.02
C LYS A 81 -3.33 10.61 4.61
N TYR A 82 -4.62 10.28 4.46
CA TYR A 82 -5.30 10.24 3.16
C TYR A 82 -6.41 11.28 3.02
N THR A 83 -6.46 12.28 3.91
CA THR A 83 -7.52 13.32 3.91
C THR A 83 -7.62 14.12 2.62
N ASN A 84 -6.53 14.19 1.86
CA ASN A 84 -6.48 14.89 0.57
C ASN A 84 -6.97 14.04 -0.62
N LEU A 85 -7.38 12.81 -0.37
CA LEU A 85 -7.86 11.86 -1.39
C LEU A 85 -9.36 11.64 -1.23
N SER A 86 -10.05 11.43 -2.35
CA SER A 86 -11.45 11.01 -2.29
C SER A 86 -11.55 9.57 -1.77
N LYS A 87 -12.65 9.26 -1.06
CA LYS A 87 -12.89 7.91 -0.56
C LYS A 87 -12.92 6.86 -1.66
N SER A 88 -13.34 7.24 -2.87
CA SER A 88 -13.41 6.37 -4.04
C SER A 88 -12.03 6.00 -4.61
N GLU A 89 -11.00 6.79 -4.32
CA GLU A 89 -9.63 6.47 -4.74
C GLU A 89 -8.92 5.50 -3.80
N LEU A 90 -9.44 5.32 -2.60
CA LEU A 90 -8.80 4.52 -1.56
C LEU A 90 -9.30 3.08 -1.60
N PRO A 91 -8.39 2.09 -1.61
CA PRO A 91 -8.79 0.69 -1.71
C PRO A 91 -9.40 0.18 -0.41
N LYS A 92 -10.52 -0.52 -0.50
CA LYS A 92 -11.10 -1.31 0.61
C LYS A 92 -10.40 -2.66 0.77
N THR A 93 -9.84 -3.15 -0.32
CA THR A 93 -9.05 -4.37 -0.47
C THR A 93 -8.36 -4.34 -1.83
N GLU A 94 -7.29 -5.10 -2.01
CA GLU A 94 -6.61 -5.22 -3.30
C GLU A 94 -6.13 -6.65 -3.54
N CYS A 95 -6.32 -7.15 -4.77
CA CYS A 95 -5.50 -8.21 -5.31
C CYS A 95 -4.23 -7.62 -5.98
N LEU A 96 -3.35 -8.47 -6.49
CA LEU A 96 -2.13 -7.96 -7.15
C LEU A 96 -2.45 -7.16 -8.41
N LYS A 97 -3.47 -7.55 -9.18
CA LYS A 97 -3.94 -6.82 -10.36
C LYS A 97 -4.31 -5.37 -10.01
N ASP A 98 -5.11 -5.16 -8.98
CA ASP A 98 -5.53 -3.82 -8.53
C ASP A 98 -4.31 -2.95 -8.15
N THR A 99 -3.34 -3.56 -7.47
CA THR A 99 -2.09 -2.89 -7.10
C THR A 99 -1.30 -2.46 -8.33
N VAL A 100 -1.20 -3.32 -9.35
CA VAL A 100 -0.54 -3.00 -10.62
C VAL A 100 -1.27 -1.86 -11.35
N GLU A 101 -2.58 -1.91 -11.42
CA GLU A 101 -3.41 -0.90 -12.09
C GLU A 101 -3.27 0.50 -11.47
N ARG A 102 -3.15 0.61 -10.14
CA ARG A 102 -2.90 1.92 -9.49
C ARG A 102 -1.45 2.37 -9.54
N PHE A 103 -0.50 1.43 -9.62
CA PHE A 103 0.94 1.72 -9.61
C PHE A 103 1.44 2.19 -10.98
N LEU A 104 1.06 1.50 -12.07
CA LEU A 104 1.62 1.75 -13.40
C LEU A 104 1.41 3.19 -13.91
N PRO A 105 0.25 3.83 -13.75
CA PRO A 105 0.10 5.23 -14.16
C PRO A 105 1.09 6.16 -13.43
N TYR A 106 1.30 5.95 -12.14
CA TYR A 106 2.27 6.74 -11.37
C TYR A 106 3.71 6.45 -11.80
N TRP A 107 4.02 5.20 -12.09
CA TRP A 107 5.32 4.79 -12.60
C TRP A 107 5.66 5.50 -13.91
N PHE A 108 4.75 5.45 -14.88
CA PHE A 108 5.02 6.03 -16.20
C PHE A 108 4.94 7.55 -16.24
N ASN A 109 4.06 8.17 -15.45
CA ASN A 109 3.84 9.61 -15.50
C ASN A 109 4.78 10.40 -14.58
N GLU A 110 5.24 9.79 -13.48
CA GLU A 110 6.05 10.48 -12.47
C GLU A 110 7.47 9.91 -12.37
N ILE A 111 7.61 8.59 -12.20
CA ILE A 111 8.92 8.00 -11.90
C ILE A 111 9.79 7.93 -13.15
N VAL A 112 9.29 7.38 -14.24
CA VAL A 112 10.07 7.21 -15.49
C VAL A 112 10.60 8.54 -16.04
N PRO A 113 9.83 9.65 -16.09
CA PRO A 113 10.36 10.94 -16.54
C PRO A 113 11.49 11.46 -15.64
N ASN A 114 11.37 11.28 -14.33
CA ASN A 114 12.42 11.68 -13.40
C ASN A 114 13.73 10.88 -13.61
N ILE A 115 13.62 9.57 -13.82
CA ILE A 115 14.80 8.72 -14.15
C ILE A 115 15.42 9.17 -15.47
N LYS A 116 14.59 9.40 -16.51
CA LYS A 116 15.06 9.85 -17.83
C LYS A 116 15.74 11.23 -17.79
N SER A 117 15.34 12.08 -16.85
CA SER A 117 15.98 13.40 -16.63
C SER A 117 17.29 13.32 -15.85
N GLY A 118 17.76 12.11 -15.50
CA GLY A 118 19.02 11.89 -14.82
C GLY A 118 18.95 11.98 -13.28
N LYS A 119 17.76 12.05 -12.68
CA LYS A 119 17.62 11.95 -11.23
C LYS A 119 17.97 10.53 -10.77
N ARG A 120 18.70 10.46 -9.69
CA ARG A 120 19.16 9.20 -9.06
C ARG A 120 18.54 9.02 -7.70
#